data_957a25e63a8159c7f1ca61a44fac50a7
#
_entry.id   957a25e63a8159c7f1ca61a44fac50a7
#
_cell.length_a   1.000
_cell.length_b   1.000
_cell.length_c   1.000
_cell.angle_alpha   90.00
_cell.angle_beta   90.00
_cell.angle_gamma   90.00
#
_symmetry.space_group_name_H-M   'P 1'
#
loop_
_entity.id
_entity.type
_entity.pdbx_description
1 polymer ?
#
loop_
_entity_poly.entity_id
_entity_poly.type
_entity_poly.pdbx_seq_one_letter_code
_entity_poly.pdbx_strand_id
1 'polypeptide(L)'
;MTGSDATFSLVRAWLITGIMDGLFSSALVAFAYGSTVTRLWQGVAAVLLGAAAFDGGLRTAAIGLLMHFGVAFAWSALFLLLVLSSPWIRGVVATPAGVIAVAAVYGPVIWMVMSLVLIPLFTHRPPTINFRWWVQFVGHVPFVALPIVALLAPTP
;
A
#
# COMPACT_ATOMS: atom_id res chain seq x y z
N MET A 1 2.82 -7.00 23.67
CA MET A 1 2.21 -5.75 23.11
C MET A 1 0.88 -5.57 23.80
N THR A 2 0.69 -4.47 24.53
CA THR A 2 -0.63 -4.13 25.11
C THR A 2 -1.60 -3.67 23.99
N GLY A 3 -2.90 -3.59 24.28
CA GLY A 3 -3.86 -3.12 23.26
C GLY A 3 -3.59 -1.69 22.81
N SER A 4 -3.14 -0.82 23.70
CA SER A 4 -2.74 0.57 23.38
C SER A 4 -1.49 0.62 22.49
N ASP A 5 -0.50 -0.25 22.73
CA ASP A 5 0.71 -0.32 21.91
C ASP A 5 0.40 -0.81 20.50
N ALA A 6 -0.49 -1.80 20.36
CA ALA A 6 -0.93 -2.33 19.08
C ALA A 6 -1.63 -1.24 18.23
N THR A 7 -2.54 -0.49 18.85
CA THR A 7 -3.26 0.60 18.18
C THR A 7 -2.29 1.70 17.74
N PHE A 8 -1.37 2.11 18.60
CA PHE A 8 -0.40 3.14 18.26
C PHE A 8 0.54 2.71 17.12
N SER A 9 1.02 1.46 17.16
CA SER A 9 1.85 0.89 16.09
C SER A 9 1.09 0.79 14.78
N LEU A 10 -0.19 0.40 14.80
CA LEU A 10 -1.04 0.34 13.62
C LEU A 10 -1.23 1.72 12.99
N VAL A 11 -1.54 2.74 13.78
CA VAL A 11 -1.71 4.10 13.27
C VAL A 11 -0.42 4.62 12.64
N ARG A 12 0.73 4.38 13.26
CA ARG A 12 2.03 4.74 12.68
C ARG A 12 2.32 4.00 11.38
N ALA A 13 2.14 2.69 11.36
CA ALA A 13 2.36 1.88 10.17
C ALA A 13 1.46 2.33 9.02
N TRP A 14 0.19 2.52 9.27
CA TRP A 14 -0.79 3.04 8.31
C TRP A 14 -0.37 4.37 7.71
N LEU A 15 -0.15 5.39 8.57
CA LEU A 15 0.16 6.75 8.12
C LEU A 15 1.50 6.82 7.36
N ILE A 16 2.55 6.20 7.92
CA ILE A 16 3.88 6.22 7.32
C ILE A 16 3.86 5.48 5.97
N THR A 17 3.21 4.32 5.89
CA THR A 17 3.08 3.58 4.63
C THR A 17 2.28 4.38 3.60
N GLY A 18 1.13 4.93 3.98
CA GLY A 18 0.31 5.74 3.06
C GLY A 18 1.07 6.96 2.54
N ILE A 19 1.86 7.61 3.39
CA ILE A 19 2.70 8.74 2.98
C ILE A 19 3.84 8.28 2.06
N MET A 20 4.59 7.26 2.43
CA MET A 20 5.74 6.79 1.66
C MET A 20 5.36 6.31 0.26
N ASP A 21 4.33 5.47 0.15
CA ASP A 21 3.82 5.00 -1.14
C ASP A 21 3.16 6.11 -1.95
N GLY A 22 2.41 6.99 -1.29
CA GLY A 22 1.82 8.17 -1.93
C GLY A 22 2.86 9.11 -2.52
N LEU A 23 3.96 9.39 -1.81
CA LEU A 23 5.06 10.20 -2.30
C LEU A 23 5.82 9.49 -3.44
N PHE A 24 6.11 8.20 -3.29
CA PHE A 24 6.74 7.40 -4.33
C PHE A 24 5.92 7.42 -5.63
N SER A 25 4.64 7.10 -5.57
CA SER A 25 3.75 7.10 -6.73
C SER A 25 3.58 8.49 -7.33
N SER A 26 3.49 9.54 -6.51
CA SER A 26 3.42 10.94 -6.97
C SER A 26 4.71 11.37 -7.66
N ALA A 27 5.86 10.99 -7.14
CA ALA A 27 7.16 11.28 -7.76
C ALA A 27 7.29 10.58 -9.12
N LEU A 28 6.92 9.31 -9.23
CA LEU A 28 6.94 8.57 -10.50
C LEU A 28 6.07 9.26 -11.55
N VAL A 29 4.87 9.69 -11.18
CA VAL A 29 3.94 10.34 -12.10
C VAL A 29 4.46 11.71 -12.54
N ALA A 30 4.98 12.50 -11.61
CA ALA A 30 5.46 13.85 -11.90
C ALA A 30 6.75 13.86 -12.72
N PHE A 31 7.70 12.96 -12.43
CA PHE A 31 9.04 13.00 -12.99
C PHE A 31 9.32 11.95 -14.08
N ALA A 32 8.62 10.82 -14.06
CA ALA A 32 8.90 9.70 -14.97
C ALA A 32 7.77 9.42 -15.97
N TYR A 33 6.52 9.74 -15.64
CA TYR A 33 5.38 9.29 -16.45
C TYR A 33 4.67 10.41 -17.23
N GLY A 34 5.14 11.65 -17.11
CA GLY A 34 4.59 12.80 -17.86
C GLY A 34 3.11 13.07 -17.56
N SER A 35 2.68 12.87 -16.31
CA SER A 35 1.32 13.10 -15.87
C SER A 35 1.29 13.95 -14.60
N THR A 36 0.12 14.25 -14.05
CA THR A 36 -0.04 15.08 -12.86
C THR A 36 -0.41 14.26 -11.64
N VAL A 37 -0.02 14.75 -10.45
CA VAL A 37 -0.40 14.14 -9.17
C VAL A 37 -1.92 14.09 -9.01
N THR A 38 -2.63 15.14 -9.46
CA THR A 38 -4.10 15.14 -9.47
C THR A 38 -4.66 13.96 -10.28
N ARG A 39 -4.10 13.72 -11.47
CA ARG A 39 -4.56 12.63 -12.35
C ARG A 39 -4.22 11.24 -11.79
N LEU A 40 -3.13 11.11 -11.04
CA LEU A 40 -2.81 9.89 -10.29
C LEU A 40 -3.95 9.54 -9.31
N TRP A 41 -4.32 10.50 -8.46
CA TRP A 41 -5.34 10.27 -7.44
C TRP A 41 -6.75 10.11 -8.03
N GLN A 42 -7.05 10.82 -9.12
CA GLN A 42 -8.26 10.56 -9.91
C GLN A 42 -8.28 9.13 -10.46
N GLY A 43 -7.12 8.60 -10.88
CA GLY A 43 -7.00 7.21 -11.32
C GLY A 43 -7.30 6.20 -10.20
N VAL A 44 -6.88 6.48 -8.97
CA VAL A 44 -7.25 5.67 -7.80
C VAL A 44 -8.76 5.75 -7.55
N ALA A 45 -9.34 6.94 -7.58
CA ALA A 45 -10.79 7.12 -7.44
C ALA A 45 -11.59 6.42 -8.54
N ALA A 46 -11.05 6.37 -9.76
CA ALA A 46 -11.70 5.75 -10.91
C ALA A 46 -11.94 4.25 -10.76
N VAL A 47 -11.22 3.59 -9.84
CA VAL A 47 -11.48 2.18 -9.51
C VAL A 47 -12.93 1.97 -9.03
N LEU A 48 -13.48 2.92 -8.28
CA LEU A 48 -14.87 2.88 -7.80
C LEU A 48 -15.82 3.80 -8.58
N LEU A 49 -15.33 4.96 -9.04
CA LEU A 49 -16.17 5.98 -9.67
C LEU A 49 -16.19 5.88 -11.20
N GLY A 50 -15.38 5.01 -11.78
CA GLY A 50 -15.24 4.90 -13.23
C GLY A 50 -14.60 6.13 -13.88
N ALA A 51 -14.81 6.29 -15.18
CA ALA A 51 -14.19 7.36 -15.99
C ALA A 51 -14.55 8.78 -15.51
N ALA A 52 -15.73 8.97 -14.92
CA ALA A 52 -16.19 10.27 -14.40
C ALA A 52 -15.27 10.84 -13.31
N ALA A 53 -14.43 10.01 -12.68
CA ALA A 53 -13.44 10.48 -11.71
C ALA A 53 -12.46 11.49 -12.32
N PHE A 54 -12.16 11.39 -13.60
CA PHE A 54 -11.21 12.27 -14.27
C PHE A 54 -11.74 13.68 -14.55
N ASP A 55 -13.06 13.87 -14.47
CA ASP A 55 -13.73 15.15 -14.68
C ASP A 55 -14.03 15.89 -13.37
N GLY A 56 -13.85 15.22 -12.22
CA GLY A 56 -14.21 15.76 -10.90
C GLY A 56 -13.14 16.64 -10.23
N GLY A 57 -12.05 16.98 -10.93
CA GLY A 57 -11.01 17.89 -10.42
C GLY A 57 -10.37 17.43 -9.11
N LEU A 58 -10.13 18.39 -8.20
CA LEU A 58 -9.53 18.08 -6.90
C LEU A 58 -10.42 17.27 -5.96
N ARG A 59 -11.74 17.33 -6.16
CA ARG A 59 -12.70 16.57 -5.34
C ARG A 59 -12.48 15.06 -5.52
N THR A 60 -12.42 14.59 -6.75
CA THR A 60 -12.21 13.17 -7.04
C THR A 60 -10.77 12.73 -6.74
N ALA A 61 -9.79 13.63 -6.90
CA ALA A 61 -8.42 13.36 -6.44
C ALA A 61 -8.37 13.15 -4.92
N ALA A 62 -9.07 13.98 -4.13
CA ALA A 62 -9.16 13.80 -2.68
C ALA A 62 -9.82 12.47 -2.30
N ILE A 63 -10.87 12.05 -3.02
CA ILE A 63 -11.49 10.73 -2.82
C ILE A 63 -10.46 9.63 -3.10
N GLY A 64 -9.70 9.71 -4.18
CA GLY A 64 -8.66 8.71 -4.49
C GLY A 64 -7.56 8.65 -3.42
N LEU A 65 -7.15 9.80 -2.89
CA LEU A 65 -6.19 9.86 -1.80
C LEU A 65 -6.74 9.20 -0.52
N LEU A 66 -8.00 9.46 -0.17
CA LEU A 66 -8.66 8.79 0.96
C LEU A 66 -8.76 7.28 0.76
N MET A 67 -9.11 6.82 -0.46
CA MET A 67 -9.13 5.40 -0.80
C MET A 67 -7.74 4.76 -0.65
N HIS A 68 -6.69 5.43 -1.09
CA HIS A 68 -5.32 4.98 -0.94
C HIS A 68 -4.94 4.78 0.54
N PHE A 69 -5.24 5.77 1.40
CA PHE A 69 -5.02 5.60 2.84
C PHE A 69 -5.89 4.50 3.46
N GLY A 70 -7.12 4.30 2.97
CA GLY A 70 -7.97 3.19 3.37
C GLY A 70 -7.35 1.82 3.04
N VAL A 71 -6.77 1.68 1.86
CA VAL A 71 -6.05 0.47 1.43
C VAL A 71 -4.79 0.26 2.28
N ALA A 72 -4.01 1.32 2.53
CA ALA A 72 -2.84 1.25 3.40
C ALA A 72 -3.22 0.82 4.83
N PHE A 73 -4.35 1.30 5.35
CA PHE A 73 -4.89 0.86 6.64
C PHE A 73 -5.24 -0.65 6.63
N ALA A 74 -5.97 -1.09 5.61
CA ALA A 74 -6.41 -2.47 5.50
C ALA A 74 -5.22 -3.46 5.49
N TRP A 75 -4.18 -3.17 4.69
CA TRP A 75 -2.98 -4.00 4.65
C TRP A 75 -2.15 -3.94 5.94
N SER A 76 -2.06 -2.77 6.58
CA SER A 76 -1.40 -2.64 7.89
C SER A 76 -2.15 -3.42 8.98
N ALA A 77 -3.48 -3.33 9.00
CA ALA A 77 -4.32 -4.07 9.94
C ALA A 77 -4.24 -5.59 9.71
N LEU A 78 -4.26 -6.03 8.45
CA LEU A 78 -4.07 -7.43 8.11
C LEU A 78 -2.72 -7.97 8.61
N PHE A 79 -1.64 -7.20 8.40
CA PHE A 79 -0.32 -7.62 8.90
C PHE A 79 -0.28 -7.66 10.42
N LEU A 80 -0.88 -6.69 11.11
CA LEU A 80 -0.99 -6.71 12.58
C LEU A 80 -1.72 -7.97 13.05
N LEU A 81 -2.82 -8.35 12.41
CA LEU A 81 -3.54 -9.58 12.72
C LEU A 81 -2.66 -10.82 12.55
N LEU A 82 -1.84 -10.87 11.49
CA LEU A 82 -0.88 -11.95 11.28
C LEU A 82 0.17 -12.01 12.41
N VAL A 83 0.69 -10.87 12.83
CA VAL A 83 1.64 -10.79 13.97
C VAL A 83 0.97 -11.23 15.26
N LEU A 84 -0.27 -10.83 15.53
CA LEU A 84 -0.98 -11.18 16.76
C LEU A 84 -1.37 -12.66 16.81
N SER A 85 -1.74 -13.25 15.67
CA SER A 85 -2.23 -14.63 15.58
C SER A 85 -1.15 -15.69 15.40
N SER A 86 0.05 -15.31 14.86
CA SER A 86 1.09 -16.28 14.51
C SER A 86 2.38 -16.09 15.33
N PRO A 87 2.68 -17.01 16.28
CA PRO A 87 3.97 -17.03 16.98
C PRO A 87 5.17 -17.16 16.03
N TRP A 88 4.99 -17.88 14.93
CA TRP A 88 6.02 -18.05 13.90
C TRP A 88 6.36 -16.74 13.23
N ILE A 89 5.37 -15.98 12.77
CA ILE A 89 5.59 -14.65 12.15
C ILE A 89 6.27 -13.73 13.16
N ARG A 90 5.81 -13.70 14.41
CA ARG A 90 6.47 -12.91 15.48
C ARG A 90 7.95 -13.26 15.64
N GLY A 91 8.27 -14.54 15.62
CA GLY A 91 9.66 -14.99 15.72
C GLY A 91 10.53 -14.57 14.54
N VAL A 92 9.98 -14.65 13.33
CA VAL A 92 10.70 -14.23 12.12
C VAL A 92 10.96 -12.72 12.13
N VAL A 93 9.94 -11.89 12.39
CA VAL A 93 10.08 -10.42 12.35
C VAL A 93 10.73 -9.84 13.61
N ALA A 94 11.12 -10.66 14.57
CA ALA A 94 11.93 -10.23 15.72
C ALA A 94 13.38 -9.87 15.35
N THR A 95 13.83 -10.18 14.14
CA THR A 95 15.16 -9.87 13.64
C THR A 95 15.13 -8.93 12.44
N PRO A 96 16.13 -8.03 12.26
CA PRO A 96 16.19 -7.16 11.09
C PRO A 96 16.17 -7.92 9.75
N ALA A 97 16.88 -9.04 9.68
CA ALA A 97 16.89 -9.89 8.49
C ALA A 97 15.50 -10.47 8.19
N GLY A 98 14.78 -10.90 9.23
CA GLY A 98 13.42 -11.40 9.10
C GLY A 98 12.42 -10.31 8.66
N VAL A 99 12.56 -9.09 9.16
CA VAL A 99 11.77 -7.93 8.71
C VAL A 99 11.97 -7.71 7.20
N ILE A 100 13.22 -7.70 6.73
CA ILE A 100 13.53 -7.52 5.30
C ILE A 100 12.97 -8.69 4.48
N ALA A 101 13.16 -9.93 4.92
CA ALA A 101 12.67 -11.11 4.22
C ALA A 101 11.14 -11.13 4.09
N VAL A 102 10.43 -10.80 5.17
CA VAL A 102 8.97 -10.72 5.16
C VAL A 102 8.50 -9.57 4.26
N ALA A 103 9.13 -8.40 4.33
CA ALA A 103 8.79 -7.26 3.47
C ALA A 103 9.00 -7.58 1.99
N ALA A 104 10.08 -8.32 1.65
CA ALA A 104 10.38 -8.73 0.27
C ALA A 104 9.32 -9.70 -0.32
N VAL A 105 8.55 -10.37 0.52
CA VAL A 105 7.42 -11.22 0.09
C VAL A 105 6.10 -10.46 0.17
N TYR A 106 5.87 -9.75 1.26
CA TYR A 106 4.58 -9.09 1.53
C TYR A 106 4.28 -7.97 0.54
N GLY A 107 5.28 -7.16 0.15
CA GLY A 107 5.11 -6.09 -0.83
C GLY A 107 4.64 -6.58 -2.21
N PRO A 108 5.35 -7.53 -2.84
CA PRO A 108 4.88 -8.18 -4.06
C PRO A 108 3.49 -8.80 -3.95
N VAL A 109 3.17 -9.46 -2.82
CA VAL A 109 1.83 -10.03 -2.58
C VAL A 109 0.77 -8.95 -2.55
N ILE A 110 1.00 -7.84 -1.83
CA ILE A 110 0.09 -6.69 -1.82
C ILE A 110 -0.17 -6.19 -3.24
N TRP A 111 0.90 -5.93 -4.00
CA TRP A 111 0.77 -5.41 -5.36
C TRP A 111 0.04 -6.39 -6.30
N MET A 112 0.36 -7.67 -6.25
CA MET A 112 -0.31 -8.69 -7.05
C MET A 112 -1.80 -8.79 -6.71
N VAL A 113 -2.17 -8.84 -5.43
CA VAL A 113 -3.58 -8.88 -5.02
C VAL A 113 -4.31 -7.63 -5.46
N MET A 114 -3.72 -6.44 -5.28
CA MET A 114 -4.34 -5.19 -5.72
C MET A 114 -4.49 -5.13 -7.23
N SER A 115 -3.40 -5.37 -7.98
CA SER A 115 -3.37 -5.11 -9.43
C SER A 115 -3.95 -6.24 -10.29
N LEU A 116 -3.89 -7.48 -9.83
CA LEU A 116 -4.36 -8.64 -10.60
C LEU A 116 -5.73 -9.15 -10.15
N VAL A 117 -6.17 -8.79 -8.94
CA VAL A 117 -7.44 -9.26 -8.38
C VAL A 117 -8.39 -8.11 -8.10
N LEU A 118 -8.06 -7.23 -7.15
CA LEU A 118 -9.02 -6.23 -6.66
C LEU A 118 -9.35 -5.15 -7.71
N ILE A 119 -8.35 -4.54 -8.33
CA ILE A 119 -8.59 -3.53 -9.36
C ILE A 119 -9.38 -4.10 -10.54
N PRO A 120 -9.00 -5.26 -11.15
CA PRO A 120 -9.81 -5.88 -12.19
C PRO A 120 -11.24 -6.21 -11.76
N LEU A 121 -11.42 -6.68 -10.53
CA LEU A 121 -12.75 -7.02 -10.00
C LEU A 121 -13.68 -5.79 -9.97
N PHE A 122 -13.18 -4.63 -9.54
CA PHE A 122 -13.98 -3.41 -9.46
C PHE A 122 -14.11 -2.68 -10.79
N THR A 123 -13.09 -2.73 -11.63
CA THR A 123 -13.09 -2.00 -12.92
C THR A 123 -13.66 -2.80 -14.07
N HIS A 124 -13.81 -4.13 -13.92
CA HIS A 124 -14.17 -5.08 -14.99
C HIS A 124 -13.22 -5.00 -16.19
N ARG A 125 -11.95 -4.64 -15.95
CA ARG A 125 -10.91 -4.53 -16.97
C ARG A 125 -9.77 -5.50 -16.66
N PRO A 126 -9.19 -6.14 -17.68
CA PRO A 126 -8.04 -7.01 -17.47
C PRO A 126 -6.83 -6.21 -16.94
N PRO A 127 -5.97 -6.82 -16.14
CA PRO A 127 -4.76 -6.17 -15.65
C PRO A 127 -3.79 -5.89 -16.80
N THR A 128 -3.09 -4.75 -16.73
CA THR A 128 -2.06 -4.38 -17.70
C THR A 128 -0.68 -4.54 -17.08
N ILE A 129 0.06 -5.58 -17.50
CA ILE A 129 1.43 -5.83 -17.04
C ILE A 129 2.39 -5.18 -18.04
N ASN A 130 3.02 -4.08 -17.61
CA ASN A 130 3.99 -3.31 -18.38
C ASN A 130 5.14 -2.85 -17.48
N PHE A 131 6.08 -2.03 -17.98
CA PHE A 131 7.20 -1.53 -17.20
C PHE A 131 6.75 -0.82 -15.91
N ARG A 132 5.69 0.00 -15.96
CA ARG A 132 5.16 0.71 -14.77
C ARG A 132 4.63 -0.27 -13.72
N TRP A 133 4.06 -1.39 -14.14
CA TRP A 133 3.61 -2.45 -13.25
C TRP A 133 4.78 -3.06 -12.47
N TRP A 134 5.90 -3.32 -13.14
CA TRP A 134 7.11 -3.85 -12.49
C TRP A 134 7.78 -2.85 -11.56
N VAL A 135 7.78 -1.56 -11.90
CA VAL A 135 8.28 -0.50 -11.00
C VAL A 135 7.48 -0.49 -9.70
N GLN A 136 6.16 -0.59 -9.78
CA GLN A 136 5.31 -0.66 -8.59
C GLN A 136 5.51 -1.98 -7.83
N PHE A 137 5.63 -3.11 -8.52
CA PHE A 137 5.91 -4.41 -7.91
C PHE A 137 7.16 -4.38 -7.02
N VAL A 138 8.25 -3.84 -7.54
CA VAL A 138 9.50 -3.68 -6.78
C VAL A 138 9.38 -2.60 -5.71
N GLY A 139 8.75 -1.48 -6.04
CA GLY A 139 8.56 -0.34 -5.14
C GLY A 139 7.71 -0.68 -3.90
N HIS A 140 6.79 -1.63 -4.00
CA HIS A 140 5.99 -2.07 -2.86
C HIS A 140 6.83 -2.71 -1.74
N VAL A 141 8.03 -3.20 -2.02
CA VAL A 141 8.93 -3.71 -0.98
C VAL A 141 9.39 -2.58 -0.05
N PRO A 142 10.12 -1.54 -0.51
CA PRO A 142 10.63 -0.50 0.37
C PRO A 142 9.58 0.52 0.83
N PHE A 143 8.57 0.84 0.00
CA PHE A 143 7.65 1.95 0.28
C PHE A 143 6.33 1.53 0.92
N VAL A 144 5.96 0.25 0.83
CA VAL A 144 4.72 -0.30 1.40
C VAL A 144 5.01 -1.33 2.47
N ALA A 145 5.63 -2.46 2.11
CA ALA A 145 5.77 -3.58 3.03
C ALA A 145 6.80 -3.32 4.13
N LEU A 146 7.94 -2.72 3.81
CA LEU A 146 8.98 -2.48 4.81
C LEU A 146 8.50 -1.60 5.97
N PRO A 147 7.84 -0.44 5.76
CA PRO A 147 7.28 0.33 6.87
C PRO A 147 6.19 -0.43 7.64
N ILE A 148 5.31 -1.18 6.97
CA ILE A 148 4.30 -2.01 7.65
C ILE A 148 4.98 -3.02 8.58
N VAL A 149 5.87 -3.84 8.02
CA VAL A 149 6.52 -4.93 8.76
C VAL A 149 7.40 -4.41 9.88
N ALA A 150 8.22 -3.39 9.62
CA ALA A 150 9.14 -2.83 10.61
C ALA A 150 8.42 -2.16 11.79
N LEU A 151 7.32 -1.45 11.54
CA LEU A 151 6.59 -0.72 12.59
C LEU A 151 5.62 -1.62 13.38
N LEU A 152 5.25 -2.77 12.84
CA LEU A 152 4.41 -3.76 13.49
C LEU A 152 5.18 -4.96 14.05
N ALA A 153 6.49 -5.04 13.78
CA ALA A 153 7.37 -6.01 14.44
C ALA A 153 7.36 -5.78 15.95
N PRO A 154 7.34 -6.85 16.77
CA PRO A 154 7.47 -6.71 18.23
C PRO A 154 8.80 -6.02 18.56
N THR A 155 8.75 -5.04 19.43
CA THR A 155 9.98 -4.51 20.07
C THR A 155 10.58 -5.58 20.98
N PRO A 156 11.89 -5.78 20.98
CA PRO A 156 12.55 -6.71 21.85
C PRO A 156 12.34 -6.40 23.34
#